data_5f2ffb446c0e776fad1ec9874e50b1b4
#
_entry.id   5f2ffb446c0e776fad1ec9874e50b1b4
#
_cell.length_a   1.000
_cell.length_b   1.000
_cell.length_c   1.000
_cell.angle_alpha   90.00
_cell.angle_beta   90.00
_cell.angle_gamma   90.00
#
_symmetry.space_group_name_H-M   'P 1'
#
loop_
_entity.id
_entity.type
_entity.pdbx_description
1 polymer ?
#
loop_
_entity_poly.entity_id
_entity_poly.type
_entity_poly.pdbx_seq_one_letter_code
_entity_poly.pdbx_strand_id
1 'polypeptide(L)'
;MIAVPPVPIRMKVYHQGKETLVAAADADLIGQTFREGKFKIEVGRFYEGEVVTEAFLLEHLKLATVGNFVGKEAIEAAKRGGFVSDDGILWIAGVPHAQYVVMM
;
A
#
# COMPACT_ATOMS: atom_id res chain seq x y z
N MET A 1 -25.67 -13.13 10.65
CA MET A 1 -24.96 -11.87 10.38
C MET A 1 -24.07 -12.05 9.17
N ILE A 2 -24.21 -11.16 8.21
CA ILE A 2 -23.37 -11.21 7.00
C ILE A 2 -22.14 -10.38 7.25
N ALA A 3 -20.96 -10.99 7.12
CA ALA A 3 -19.71 -10.27 7.26
C ALA A 3 -19.53 -9.35 6.05
N VAL A 4 -19.18 -8.10 6.31
CA VAL A 4 -18.84 -7.16 5.24
C VAL A 4 -17.46 -7.58 4.71
N PRO A 5 -17.33 -7.81 3.40
CA PRO A 5 -16.03 -8.15 2.86
C PRO A 5 -15.05 -6.98 3.06
N PRO A 6 -13.76 -7.27 3.24
CA PRO A 6 -12.77 -6.20 3.35
C PRO A 6 -12.74 -5.35 2.10
N VAL A 7 -12.31 -4.10 2.25
CA VAL A 7 -12.13 -3.19 1.13
C VAL A 7 -11.10 -3.79 0.18
N PRO A 8 -11.37 -3.79 -1.13
CA PRO A 8 -10.39 -4.28 -2.10
C PRO A 8 -9.10 -3.47 -2.07
N ILE A 9 -8.00 -4.13 -2.40
CA ILE A 9 -6.70 -3.48 -2.55
C ILE A 9 -6.45 -3.26 -4.04
N ARG A 10 -6.00 -2.05 -4.40
CA ARG A 10 -5.58 -1.74 -5.76
C ARG A 10 -4.05 -1.68 -5.78
N MET A 11 -3.46 -2.21 -6.84
CA MET A 11 -2.02 -2.29 -6.96
C MET A 11 -1.57 -1.80 -8.34
N LYS A 12 -0.49 -1.04 -8.35
CA LYS A 12 0.15 -0.61 -9.58
C LYS A 12 1.63 -0.90 -9.48
N VAL A 13 2.22 -1.41 -10.57
CA VAL A 13 3.63 -1.78 -10.60
C VAL A 13 4.35 -0.86 -11.56
N TYR A 14 5.49 -0.35 -11.12
CA TYR A 14 6.34 0.54 -11.92
C TYR A 14 7.72 -0.08 -12.08
N HIS A 15 8.25 -0.01 -13.29
CA HIS A 15 9.60 -0.46 -13.57
C HIS A 15 10.44 0.71 -14.06
N GLN A 16 11.60 0.92 -13.45
CA GLN A 16 12.54 1.96 -13.86
C GLN A 16 13.94 1.45 -13.61
N GLY A 17 14.65 1.18 -14.70
CA GLY A 17 15.99 0.60 -14.62
C GLY A 17 15.93 -0.75 -13.92
N LYS A 18 16.68 -0.89 -12.84
CA LYS A 18 16.70 -2.11 -12.02
C LYS A 18 15.66 -2.09 -10.91
N GLU A 19 14.94 -0.96 -10.78
CA GLU A 19 13.98 -0.81 -9.71
C GLU A 19 12.61 -1.30 -10.12
N THR A 20 11.95 -2.01 -9.22
CA THR A 20 10.55 -2.39 -9.36
C THR A 20 9.81 -1.89 -8.13
N LEU A 21 8.86 -0.99 -8.35
CA LEU A 21 8.07 -0.39 -7.29
C LEU A 21 6.64 -0.91 -7.34
N VAL A 22 6.15 -1.37 -6.20
CA VAL A 22 4.75 -1.77 -6.05
C VAL A 22 4.05 -0.74 -5.20
N ALA A 23 3.01 -0.10 -5.75
CA ALA A 23 2.17 0.84 -5.04
C ALA A 23 0.82 0.16 -4.76
N ALA A 24 0.43 0.08 -3.50
CA ALA A 24 -0.81 -0.59 -3.11
C ALA A 24 -1.61 0.31 -2.17
N ALA A 25 -2.91 0.41 -2.41
CA ALA A 25 -3.79 1.22 -1.59
C ALA A 25 -5.16 0.57 -1.48
N ASP A 26 -5.86 0.87 -0.38
CA ASP A 26 -7.26 0.50 -0.24
C ASP A 26 -8.06 1.21 -1.33
N ALA A 27 -8.92 0.48 -2.02
CA ALA A 27 -9.64 1.01 -3.17
C ALA A 27 -10.50 2.23 -2.84
N ASP A 28 -11.08 2.27 -1.64
CA ASP A 28 -11.95 3.37 -1.23
C ASP A 28 -11.19 4.66 -0.89
N LEU A 29 -9.86 4.61 -0.82
CA LEU A 29 -9.04 5.80 -0.57
C LEU A 29 -8.57 6.47 -1.85
N ILE A 30 -8.69 5.81 -2.99
CA ILE A 30 -8.24 6.37 -4.26
C ILE A 30 -8.99 7.68 -4.55
N GLY A 31 -8.26 8.73 -4.87
CA GLY A 31 -8.82 10.05 -5.14
C GLY A 31 -8.90 10.96 -3.93
N GLN A 32 -8.54 10.46 -2.75
CA GLN A 32 -8.62 11.25 -1.52
C GLN A 32 -7.25 11.77 -1.09
N THR A 33 -7.28 12.88 -0.35
CA THR A 33 -6.08 13.49 0.23
C THR A 33 -6.27 13.58 1.74
N PHE A 34 -5.26 13.17 2.49
CA PHE A 34 -5.28 13.18 3.94
C PHE A 34 -4.17 14.10 4.46
N ARG A 35 -4.51 14.90 5.47
CA ARG A 35 -3.55 15.85 6.06
C ARG A 35 -3.60 15.77 7.57
N GLU A 36 -2.43 15.87 8.19
CA GLU A 36 -2.32 15.97 9.64
C GLU A 36 -1.02 16.70 9.95
N GLY A 37 -1.14 17.91 10.52
CA GLY A 37 0.03 18.73 10.80
C GLY A 37 0.80 19.04 9.52
N LYS A 38 2.06 18.65 9.49
CA LYS A 38 2.94 18.84 8.33
C LYS A 38 2.82 17.75 7.30
N PHE A 39 2.11 16.67 7.64
CA PHE A 39 2.02 15.51 6.78
C PHE A 39 0.84 15.59 5.84
N LYS A 40 1.05 15.13 4.60
CA LYS A 40 0.03 15.09 3.58
C LYS A 40 0.25 13.84 2.75
N ILE A 41 -0.81 13.11 2.45
CA ILE A 41 -0.74 12.00 1.53
C ILE A 41 -1.88 12.12 0.53
N GLU A 42 -1.52 12.06 -0.75
CA GLU A 42 -2.48 12.06 -1.85
C GLU A 42 -2.55 10.65 -2.41
N VAL A 43 -3.73 10.05 -2.32
CA VAL A 43 -3.95 8.70 -2.85
C VAL A 43 -4.51 8.85 -4.26
N GLY A 44 -3.64 9.24 -5.18
CA GLY A 44 -4.01 9.55 -6.55
C GLY A 44 -3.66 8.45 -7.54
N ARG A 45 -3.35 8.86 -8.76
CA ARG A 45 -3.08 7.95 -9.88
C ARG A 45 -1.92 7.00 -9.63
N PHE A 46 -1.00 7.38 -8.77
CA PHE A 46 0.13 6.54 -8.40
C PHE A 46 -0.33 5.17 -7.87
N TYR A 47 -1.47 5.14 -7.20
CA TYR A 47 -2.05 3.93 -6.62
C TYR A 47 -3.20 3.36 -7.44
N GLU A 48 -3.58 4.03 -8.52
CA GLU A 48 -4.77 3.66 -9.29
C GLU A 48 -4.46 2.55 -10.28
N GLY A 49 -4.32 1.36 -9.75
CA GLY A 49 -4.04 0.16 -10.53
C GLY A 49 -5.23 -0.81 -10.51
N GLU A 50 -4.93 -2.08 -10.68
CA GLU A 50 -5.95 -3.12 -10.71
C GLU A 50 -6.30 -3.57 -9.30
N VAL A 51 -7.52 -4.08 -9.13
CA VAL A 51 -7.93 -4.75 -7.90
C VAL A 51 -7.23 -6.10 -7.85
N VAL A 52 -6.55 -6.38 -6.74
CA VAL A 52 -5.79 -7.61 -6.59
C VAL A 52 -6.14 -8.31 -5.29
N THR A 53 -5.84 -9.61 -5.23
CA THR A 53 -5.92 -10.37 -3.99
C THR A 53 -4.68 -10.10 -3.15
N GLU A 54 -4.75 -10.41 -1.86
CA GLU A 54 -3.58 -10.33 -0.99
C GLU A 54 -2.45 -11.22 -1.52
N ALA A 55 -2.78 -12.44 -1.94
CA ALA A 55 -1.78 -13.37 -2.45
C ALA A 55 -1.04 -12.79 -3.66
N PHE A 56 -1.77 -12.18 -4.57
CA PHE A 56 -1.19 -11.57 -5.77
C PHE A 56 -0.27 -10.39 -5.40
N LEU A 57 -0.71 -9.55 -4.45
CA LEU A 57 0.10 -8.45 -3.94
C LEU A 57 1.42 -8.98 -3.35
N LEU A 58 1.35 -10.01 -2.50
CA LEU A 58 2.54 -10.54 -1.85
C LEU A 58 3.51 -11.18 -2.84
N GLU A 59 3.00 -11.83 -3.88
CA GLU A 59 3.86 -12.37 -4.92
C GLU A 59 4.66 -11.27 -5.63
N HIS A 60 4.02 -10.14 -5.89
CA HIS A 60 4.71 -9.00 -6.52
C HIS A 60 5.70 -8.35 -5.57
N LEU A 61 5.36 -8.28 -4.27
CA LEU A 61 6.26 -7.68 -3.29
C LEU A 61 7.56 -8.46 -3.14
N LYS A 62 7.54 -9.78 -3.36
CA LYS A 62 8.75 -10.59 -3.31
C LYS A 62 9.77 -10.17 -4.37
N LEU A 63 9.30 -9.62 -5.47
CA LEU A 63 10.14 -9.21 -6.60
C LEU A 63 10.39 -7.70 -6.62
N ALA A 64 9.75 -6.96 -5.73
CA ALA A 64 9.85 -5.51 -5.71
C ALA A 64 11.09 -5.06 -4.96
N THR A 65 11.66 -3.93 -5.38
CA THR A 65 12.74 -3.26 -4.64
C THR A 65 12.18 -2.17 -3.73
N VAL A 66 10.98 -1.65 -4.07
CA VAL A 66 10.30 -0.63 -3.27
C VAL A 66 8.82 -0.98 -3.19
N GLY A 67 8.25 -0.85 -2.00
CA GLY A 67 6.81 -0.95 -1.79
C GLY A 67 6.30 0.33 -1.16
N ASN A 68 5.09 0.75 -1.53
CA ASN A 68 4.47 1.93 -0.98
C ASN A 68 3.00 1.58 -0.69
N PHE A 69 2.58 1.72 0.56
CA PHE A 69 1.29 1.22 1.02
C PHE A 69 0.47 2.29 1.73
N VAL A 70 -0.82 2.37 1.41
CA VAL A 70 -1.75 3.30 2.05
C VAL A 70 -3.06 2.58 2.33
N GLY A 71 -3.53 2.67 3.57
CA GLY A 71 -4.81 2.10 3.97
C GLY A 71 -4.68 0.83 4.80
N LYS A 72 -5.71 0.54 5.58
CA LYS A 72 -5.67 -0.56 6.54
C LYS A 72 -5.49 -1.92 5.87
N GLU A 73 -6.19 -2.17 4.77
CA GLU A 73 -6.12 -3.47 4.11
C GLU A 73 -4.76 -3.68 3.45
N ALA A 74 -4.23 -2.66 2.76
CA ALA A 74 -2.92 -2.75 2.13
C ALA A 74 -1.82 -2.94 3.17
N ILE A 75 -1.88 -2.19 4.27
CA ILE A 75 -0.90 -2.29 5.36
C ILE A 75 -0.97 -3.66 6.04
N GLU A 76 -2.17 -4.14 6.36
CA GLU A 76 -2.30 -5.44 7.03
C GLU A 76 -1.81 -6.58 6.14
N ALA A 77 -2.08 -6.53 4.84
CA ALA A 77 -1.56 -7.52 3.90
C ALA A 77 -0.02 -7.50 3.88
N ALA A 78 0.57 -6.30 3.80
CA ALA A 78 2.03 -6.15 3.79
C ALA A 78 2.66 -6.64 5.10
N LYS A 79 1.99 -6.40 6.23
CA LYS A 79 2.44 -6.90 7.54
C LYS A 79 2.43 -8.44 7.58
N ARG A 80 1.34 -9.05 7.11
CA ARG A 80 1.24 -10.51 7.09
C ARG A 80 2.33 -11.14 6.24
N GLY A 81 2.75 -10.45 5.19
CA GLY A 81 3.84 -10.91 4.35
C GLY A 81 5.23 -10.60 4.87
N GLY A 82 5.33 -9.85 5.98
CA GLY A 82 6.62 -9.50 6.57
C GLY A 82 7.31 -8.31 5.90
N PHE A 83 6.61 -7.54 5.06
CA PHE A 83 7.20 -6.40 4.36
C PHE A 83 7.11 -5.09 5.14
N VAL A 84 6.22 -5.02 6.11
CA VAL A 84 6.01 -3.83 6.95
C VAL A 84 5.89 -4.26 8.39
N SER A 85 6.50 -3.50 9.31
CA SER A 85 6.34 -3.71 10.75
C SER A 85 5.58 -2.52 11.35
N ASP A 86 5.02 -2.71 12.54
CA ASP A 86 4.27 -1.65 13.21
C ASP A 86 5.09 -0.37 13.41
N ASP A 87 6.39 -0.52 13.64
CA ASP A 87 7.29 0.63 13.83
C ASP A 87 7.42 1.50 12.58
N GLY A 88 7.19 0.93 11.41
CA GLY A 88 7.32 1.64 10.15
C GLY A 88 6.05 2.28 9.65
N ILE A 89 4.97 2.26 10.43
CA ILE A 89 3.68 2.80 10.01
C ILE A 89 3.52 4.24 10.50
N LEU A 90 3.25 5.14 9.55
CA LEU A 90 2.92 6.52 9.84
C LEU A 90 1.41 6.70 9.68
N TRP A 91 0.77 7.24 10.71
CA TRP A 91 -0.67 7.50 10.68
C TRP A 91 -0.93 8.96 10.34
N ILE A 92 -1.70 9.19 9.29
CA ILE A 92 -2.06 10.54 8.83
C ILE A 92 -3.58 10.62 8.77
N ALA A 93 -4.17 11.41 9.67
CA ALA A 93 -5.63 11.57 9.78
C ALA A 93 -6.35 10.21 9.86
N GLY A 94 -5.78 9.29 10.62
CA GLY A 94 -6.35 7.96 10.82
C GLY A 94 -6.08 6.96 9.70
N VAL A 95 -5.28 7.35 8.69
CA VAL A 95 -4.94 6.48 7.55
C VAL A 95 -3.48 6.02 7.69
N PRO A 96 -3.22 4.70 7.72
CA PRO A 96 -1.85 4.20 7.83
C PRO A 96 -1.14 4.23 6.48
N HIS A 97 0.14 4.59 6.55
CA HIS A 97 1.03 4.65 5.39
C HIS A 97 2.38 4.05 5.77
N ALA A 98 2.97 3.28 4.88
CA ALA A 98 4.30 2.70 5.11
C ALA A 98 5.01 2.48 3.79
N GLN A 99 6.32 2.32 3.88
CA GLN A 99 7.18 2.01 2.73
C GLN A 99 8.05 0.81 3.05
N TYR A 100 8.40 0.10 2.00
CA TYR A 100 9.32 -1.02 2.04
C TYR A 100 10.41 -0.75 1.01
N VAL A 101 11.68 -0.85 1.41
CA VAL A 101 12.80 -0.61 0.51
C VAL A 101 13.82 -1.73 0.73
N VAL A 102 14.25 -2.35 -0.35
CA VAL A 102 15.33 -3.33 -0.29
C VAL A 102 16.66 -2.57 -0.34
N MET A 103 17.41 -2.69 0.71
CA MET A 103 18.75 -2.08 0.80
C MET A 103 19.77 -3.09 0.33
N MET A 104 20.37 -2.82 -0.79
CA MET A 104 21.37 -3.70 -1.41
C MET A 104 22.74 -3.10 -1.35
#